data_013399ddd73fc993602d09e13298fc1a
#
_entry.id   013399ddd73fc993602d09e13298fc1a
#
_cell.length_a   1.000
_cell.length_b   1.000
_cell.length_c   1.000
_cell.angle_alpha   90.00
_cell.angle_beta   90.00
_cell.angle_gamma   90.00
#
_symmetry.space_group_name_H-M   'P 1'
#
loop_
_entity.id
_entity.type
_entity.pdbx_description
1 polymer ?
#
loop_
_entity_poly.entity_id
_entity_poly.type
_entity_poly.pdbx_seq_one_letter_code
_entity_poly.pdbx_strand_id
1 'polypeptide(L)'
;MKFIVLIVIVFSHFSLFAQKDTVESKVYVLNNLNVEKQDTRERRQIAEGSGAVLSYMEWHTTTIDPGKSPHASHRHDDEEYIIIKEGQLKVTINDNSKVLGPGSFALFIPGDMHGFVNAGDTKATYYVFRYRSKAPVDLERAKKAGGSFMVDWNDIVFKPHDKGGIRNFFERPTAMLKRFEMHVTTLNAGIKSHDPHTHGAEEIVLLVKGNTEMQIAQSHQKADGGDLIYLSSNILHAIQNIGNEPSIYFAFQWQ
;
A
#
# COMPACT_ATOMS: atom_id res chain seq x y z
N MET A 1 -5.06 -40.05 -59.79
CA MET A 1 -5.61 -39.24 -58.75
C MET A 1 -4.54 -39.00 -57.68
N LYS A 2 -3.99 -37.79 -57.60
CA LYS A 2 -3.01 -37.42 -56.55
C LYS A 2 -3.75 -36.73 -55.42
N PHE A 3 -3.75 -37.32 -54.22
CA PHE A 3 -4.32 -36.71 -53.00
C PHE A 3 -3.26 -35.74 -52.44
N ILE A 4 -3.62 -34.48 -52.38
CA ILE A 4 -2.84 -33.45 -51.66
C ILE A 4 -3.36 -33.45 -50.21
N VAL A 5 -2.51 -33.83 -49.25
CA VAL A 5 -2.79 -33.73 -47.82
C VAL A 5 -2.38 -32.31 -47.38
N LEU A 6 -3.35 -31.51 -47.03
CA LEU A 6 -3.14 -30.17 -46.50
C LEU A 6 -2.88 -30.30 -44.98
N ILE A 7 -1.63 -30.08 -44.53
CA ILE A 7 -1.27 -30.04 -43.13
C ILE A 7 -1.56 -28.61 -42.64
N VAL A 8 -2.62 -28.45 -41.83
CA VAL A 8 -2.90 -27.21 -41.12
C VAL A 8 -2.06 -27.17 -39.85
N ILE A 9 -1.03 -26.33 -39.82
CA ILE A 9 -0.23 -26.06 -38.63
C ILE A 9 -0.97 -25.00 -37.82
N VAL A 10 -1.57 -25.41 -36.71
CA VAL A 10 -2.18 -24.49 -35.73
C VAL A 10 -1.06 -23.95 -34.86
N PHE A 11 -0.68 -22.70 -35.09
CA PHE A 11 0.19 -21.96 -34.17
C PHE A 11 -0.63 -21.53 -32.95
N SER A 12 -0.51 -22.26 -31.85
CA SER A 12 -0.98 -21.79 -30.56
C SER A 12 -0.07 -20.65 -30.07
N HIS A 13 -0.57 -19.44 -30.12
CA HIS A 13 0.10 -18.31 -29.49
C HIS A 13 0.01 -18.47 -27.95
N PHE A 14 1.04 -19.06 -27.36
CA PHE A 14 1.27 -18.92 -25.93
C PHE A 14 1.75 -17.49 -25.68
N SER A 15 0.86 -16.63 -25.17
CA SER A 15 1.27 -15.36 -24.60
C SER A 15 2.10 -15.68 -23.35
N LEU A 16 3.41 -15.60 -23.45
CA LEU A 16 4.29 -15.56 -22.29
C LEU A 16 3.97 -14.23 -21.57
N PHE A 17 3.17 -14.31 -20.53
CA PHE A 17 3.15 -13.23 -19.54
C PHE A 17 4.54 -13.22 -18.91
N ALA A 18 5.33 -12.21 -19.23
CA ALA A 18 6.59 -11.98 -18.53
C ALA A 18 6.29 -11.90 -17.04
N GLN A 19 6.88 -12.81 -16.26
CA GLN A 19 6.78 -12.76 -14.80
C GLN A 19 7.42 -11.43 -14.38
N LYS A 20 6.64 -10.55 -13.75
CA LYS A 20 7.19 -9.29 -13.22
C LYS A 20 8.23 -9.59 -12.16
N ASP A 21 9.30 -8.82 -12.15
CA ASP A 21 10.37 -8.94 -11.17
C ASP A 21 9.81 -8.86 -9.75
N THR A 22 10.45 -9.54 -8.81
CA THR A 22 10.10 -9.47 -7.39
C THR A 22 10.50 -8.09 -6.85
N VAL A 23 9.60 -7.47 -6.08
CA VAL A 23 9.89 -6.19 -5.43
C VAL A 23 11.00 -6.40 -4.40
N GLU A 24 12.01 -5.54 -4.43
CA GLU A 24 13.18 -5.63 -3.58
C GLU A 24 12.91 -5.08 -2.17
N SER A 25 13.38 -5.80 -1.13
CA SER A 25 13.33 -5.29 0.25
C SER A 25 14.36 -4.18 0.44
N LYS A 26 13.87 -2.95 0.55
CA LYS A 26 14.67 -1.74 0.76
C LYS A 26 13.85 -0.54 1.19
N VAL A 27 14.52 0.57 1.47
CA VAL A 27 13.91 1.90 1.61
C VAL A 27 13.71 2.51 0.22
N TYR A 28 12.48 2.90 -0.09
CA TYR A 28 12.10 3.68 -1.27
C TYR A 28 11.98 5.14 -0.86
N VAL A 29 13.00 5.93 -1.19
CA VAL A 29 13.08 7.35 -0.83
C VAL A 29 12.20 8.17 -1.75
N LEU A 30 11.06 8.64 -1.23
CA LEU A 30 10.01 9.30 -2.02
C LEU A 30 10.51 10.52 -2.81
N ASN A 31 11.39 11.30 -2.19
CA ASN A 31 11.90 12.54 -2.81
C ASN A 31 12.88 12.29 -3.97
N ASN A 32 13.42 11.07 -4.09
CA ASN A 32 14.30 10.67 -5.19
C ASN A 32 13.53 10.16 -6.42
N LEU A 33 12.21 9.98 -6.29
CA LEU A 33 11.38 9.46 -7.38
C LEU A 33 10.95 10.56 -8.33
N ASN A 34 10.93 10.24 -9.64
CA ASN A 34 10.47 11.15 -10.66
C ASN A 34 9.00 11.51 -10.47
N VAL A 35 8.68 12.79 -10.73
CA VAL A 35 7.30 13.29 -10.73
C VAL A 35 6.78 13.29 -12.16
N GLU A 36 5.73 12.52 -12.40
CA GLU A 36 4.94 12.58 -13.62
C GLU A 36 3.82 13.60 -13.43
N LYS A 37 3.84 14.68 -14.19
CA LYS A 37 2.81 15.73 -14.14
C LYS A 37 1.80 15.54 -15.25
N GLN A 38 0.53 15.64 -14.87
CA GLN A 38 -0.63 15.73 -15.76
C GLN A 38 -1.46 16.96 -15.35
N ASP A 39 -2.40 17.40 -16.17
CA ASP A 39 -3.12 18.68 -16.00
C ASP A 39 -3.59 18.99 -14.57
N THR A 40 -4.10 18.01 -13.85
CA THR A 40 -4.69 18.21 -12.52
C THR A 40 -4.09 17.31 -11.43
N ARG A 41 -3.06 16.53 -11.77
CA ARG A 41 -2.43 15.61 -10.84
C ARG A 41 -0.93 15.47 -11.06
N GLU A 42 -0.23 15.11 -10.00
CA GLU A 42 1.15 14.64 -10.02
C GLU A 42 1.19 13.19 -9.52
N ARG A 43 2.03 12.36 -10.11
CA ARG A 43 2.22 10.96 -9.70
C ARG A 43 3.70 10.66 -9.48
N ARG A 44 4.02 9.87 -8.47
CA ARG A 44 5.34 9.28 -8.27
C ARG A 44 5.19 7.78 -8.15
N GLN A 45 5.72 7.04 -9.11
CA GLN A 45 5.80 5.58 -9.02
C GLN A 45 6.85 5.19 -7.97
N ILE A 46 6.45 4.36 -7.00
CA ILE A 46 7.35 3.89 -5.92
C ILE A 46 7.93 2.54 -6.30
N ALA A 47 7.09 1.55 -6.55
CA ALA A 47 7.50 0.22 -6.96
C ALA A 47 6.39 -0.49 -7.74
N GLU A 48 6.79 -1.48 -8.53
CA GLU A 48 5.88 -2.39 -9.22
C GLU A 48 6.57 -3.75 -9.37
N GLY A 49 5.85 -4.85 -9.10
CA GLY A 49 6.40 -6.19 -9.22
C GLY A 49 5.53 -7.25 -8.58
N SER A 50 6.16 -8.31 -8.08
CA SER A 50 5.51 -9.41 -7.37
C SER A 50 6.12 -9.60 -5.98
N GLY A 51 5.42 -10.32 -5.10
CA GLY A 51 5.89 -10.71 -3.77
C GLY A 51 5.76 -12.20 -3.51
N ALA A 52 5.86 -12.60 -2.23
CA ALA A 52 5.71 -13.99 -1.84
C ALA A 52 4.29 -14.51 -2.10
N VAL A 53 3.25 -13.76 -1.69
CA VAL A 53 1.85 -14.13 -1.85
C VAL A 53 1.12 -13.34 -2.94
N LEU A 54 1.69 -12.22 -3.40
CA LEU A 54 1.13 -11.35 -4.42
C LEU A 54 1.76 -11.63 -5.79
N SER A 55 0.93 -11.88 -6.81
CA SER A 55 1.34 -12.01 -8.21
C SER A 55 1.62 -10.65 -8.85
N TYR A 56 1.01 -9.61 -8.30
CA TYR A 56 1.16 -8.22 -8.70
C TYR A 56 1.01 -7.31 -7.50
N MET A 57 1.86 -6.32 -7.39
CA MET A 57 1.72 -5.16 -6.50
C MET A 57 2.27 -3.93 -7.20
N GLU A 58 1.65 -2.79 -6.98
CA GLU A 58 2.03 -1.51 -7.54
C GLU A 58 1.74 -0.42 -6.51
N TRP A 59 2.75 0.40 -6.22
CA TRP A 59 2.66 1.48 -5.25
C TRP A 59 3.06 2.80 -5.87
N HIS A 60 2.28 3.82 -5.61
CA HIS A 60 2.59 5.18 -6.04
C HIS A 60 1.97 6.23 -5.10
N THR A 61 2.41 7.47 -5.23
CA THR A 61 1.67 8.62 -4.68
C THR A 61 0.94 9.34 -5.79
N THR A 62 -0.23 9.89 -5.44
CA THR A 62 -0.98 10.81 -6.28
C THR A 62 -1.22 12.10 -5.51
N THR A 63 -0.90 13.23 -6.14
CA THR A 63 -1.22 14.58 -5.64
C THR A 63 -2.22 15.22 -6.59
N ILE A 64 -3.31 15.77 -6.08
CA ILE A 64 -4.39 16.38 -6.87
C ILE A 64 -4.69 17.80 -6.39
N ASP A 65 -5.02 18.69 -7.34
CA ASP A 65 -5.38 20.07 -7.06
C ASP A 65 -6.76 20.18 -6.37
N PRO A 66 -7.05 21.30 -5.67
CA PRO A 66 -8.35 21.55 -5.04
C PRO A 66 -9.54 21.35 -5.98
N GLY A 67 -10.57 20.63 -5.50
CA GLY A 67 -11.79 20.35 -6.25
C GLY A 67 -11.63 19.39 -7.43
N LYS A 68 -10.44 18.81 -7.64
CA LYS A 68 -10.17 17.88 -8.76
C LYS A 68 -10.21 16.43 -8.32
N SER A 69 -10.35 15.56 -9.31
CA SER A 69 -10.27 14.10 -9.20
C SER A 69 -9.12 13.61 -10.08
N PRO A 70 -8.44 12.51 -9.71
CA PRO A 70 -7.38 11.95 -10.55
C PRO A 70 -7.95 11.32 -11.85
N HIS A 71 -9.17 10.83 -11.79
CA HIS A 71 -9.96 10.21 -12.86
C HIS A 71 -11.43 10.10 -12.41
N ALA A 72 -12.33 9.72 -13.32
CA ALA A 72 -13.71 9.38 -12.97
C ALA A 72 -13.76 8.16 -12.02
N SER A 73 -14.83 8.07 -11.22
CA SER A 73 -15.06 6.87 -10.40
C SER A 73 -15.07 5.63 -11.29
N HIS A 74 -14.48 4.55 -10.82
CA HIS A 74 -14.31 3.32 -11.58
C HIS A 74 -14.30 2.08 -10.67
N ARG A 75 -14.18 0.91 -11.26
CA ARG A 75 -13.98 -0.39 -10.61
C ARG A 75 -12.96 -1.19 -11.38
N HIS A 76 -12.27 -2.08 -10.71
CA HIS A 76 -11.31 -3.02 -11.31
C HIS A 76 -11.26 -4.33 -10.53
N ASP A 77 -10.54 -5.31 -11.07
CA ASP A 77 -10.40 -6.66 -10.49
C ASP A 77 -9.30 -6.74 -9.43
N ASP A 78 -8.48 -5.70 -9.27
CA ASP A 78 -7.46 -5.61 -8.22
C ASP A 78 -8.10 -5.24 -6.89
N GLU A 79 -7.47 -5.63 -5.79
CA GLU A 79 -7.67 -4.95 -4.50
C GLU A 79 -6.81 -3.69 -4.46
N GLU A 80 -7.36 -2.62 -3.90
CA GLU A 80 -6.67 -1.35 -3.75
C GLU A 80 -6.91 -0.78 -2.36
N TYR A 81 -5.89 -0.13 -1.79
CA TYR A 81 -6.10 0.74 -0.64
C TYR A 81 -5.29 2.02 -0.77
N ILE A 82 -5.75 3.03 -0.05
CA ILE A 82 -5.09 4.34 0.01
C ILE A 82 -4.82 4.75 1.45
N ILE A 83 -3.76 5.54 1.63
CA ILE A 83 -3.44 6.26 2.87
C ILE A 83 -3.26 7.73 2.53
N ILE A 84 -3.99 8.61 3.19
CA ILE A 84 -3.91 10.05 2.95
C ILE A 84 -2.66 10.61 3.64
N LYS A 85 -1.78 11.23 2.86
CA LYS A 85 -0.56 11.87 3.36
C LYS A 85 -0.83 13.29 3.83
N GLU A 86 -1.53 14.07 3.01
CA GLU A 86 -1.85 15.48 3.27
C GLU A 86 -3.10 15.94 2.52
N GLY A 87 -3.72 17.02 2.98
CA GLY A 87 -4.96 17.55 2.41
C GLY A 87 -6.20 16.79 2.88
N GLN A 88 -7.31 16.98 2.17
CA GLN A 88 -8.59 16.35 2.45
C GLN A 88 -9.13 15.67 1.20
N LEU A 89 -9.47 14.40 1.31
CA LEU A 89 -10.07 13.60 0.24
C LEU A 89 -11.51 13.23 0.59
N LYS A 90 -12.45 13.59 -0.28
CA LYS A 90 -13.75 12.92 -0.32
C LYS A 90 -13.54 11.59 -1.03
N VAL A 91 -13.61 10.51 -0.26
CA VAL A 91 -13.56 9.13 -0.75
C VAL A 91 -14.98 8.62 -0.89
N THR A 92 -15.28 8.04 -2.05
CA THR A 92 -16.59 7.42 -2.33
C THR A 92 -16.38 5.93 -2.59
N ILE A 93 -17.16 5.09 -1.91
CA ILE A 93 -17.24 3.64 -2.12
C ILE A 93 -18.70 3.31 -2.41
N ASN A 94 -18.99 2.86 -3.63
CA ASN A 94 -20.36 2.67 -4.11
C ASN A 94 -21.19 3.96 -3.87
N ASP A 95 -22.20 3.91 -3.01
CA ASP A 95 -23.07 5.05 -2.68
C ASP A 95 -22.65 5.81 -1.40
N ASN A 96 -21.59 5.36 -0.72
CA ASN A 96 -21.14 5.93 0.54
C ASN A 96 -19.93 6.85 0.33
N SER A 97 -20.00 8.07 0.87
CA SER A 97 -18.90 9.03 0.81
C SER A 97 -18.54 9.54 2.18
N LYS A 98 -17.23 9.73 2.42
CA LYS A 98 -16.70 10.39 3.62
C LYS A 98 -15.54 11.32 3.23
N VAL A 99 -15.44 12.48 3.87
CA VAL A 99 -14.24 13.32 3.76
C VAL A 99 -13.26 12.85 4.82
N LEU A 100 -12.07 12.49 4.37
CA LEU A 100 -10.99 11.92 5.19
C LEU A 100 -9.77 12.84 5.13
N GLY A 101 -9.10 12.98 6.28
CA GLY A 101 -7.87 13.76 6.43
C GLY A 101 -6.60 12.89 6.50
N PRO A 102 -5.42 13.52 6.73
CA PRO A 102 -4.13 12.83 6.81
C PRO A 102 -4.12 11.67 7.83
N GLY A 103 -3.48 10.58 7.47
CA GLY A 103 -3.42 9.34 8.26
C GLY A 103 -4.64 8.43 8.10
N SER A 104 -5.72 8.89 7.45
CA SER A 104 -6.89 8.06 7.18
C SER A 104 -6.63 7.06 6.05
N PHE A 105 -7.39 5.97 6.06
CA PHE A 105 -7.25 4.81 5.19
C PHE A 105 -8.58 4.46 4.51
N ALA A 106 -8.53 3.91 3.31
CA ALA A 106 -9.66 3.26 2.66
C ALA A 106 -9.20 2.04 1.86
N LEU A 107 -9.98 0.95 1.91
CA LEU A 107 -9.76 -0.27 1.15
C LEU A 107 -10.95 -0.55 0.23
N PHE A 108 -10.65 -0.94 -1.00
CA PHE A 108 -11.60 -1.25 -2.07
C PHE A 108 -11.40 -2.70 -2.50
N ILE A 109 -12.42 -3.53 -2.29
CA ILE A 109 -12.39 -4.92 -2.78
C ILE A 109 -12.68 -4.96 -4.30
N PRO A 110 -12.28 -6.02 -5.02
CA PRO A 110 -12.55 -6.16 -6.45
C PRO A 110 -14.02 -5.95 -6.79
N GLY A 111 -14.27 -5.11 -7.80
CA GLY A 111 -15.61 -4.84 -8.33
C GLY A 111 -16.38 -3.71 -7.67
N ASP A 112 -15.97 -3.20 -6.50
CA ASP A 112 -16.59 -2.05 -5.86
C ASP A 112 -16.24 -0.75 -6.61
N MET A 113 -17.27 0.08 -6.87
CA MET A 113 -17.10 1.39 -7.47
C MET A 113 -16.45 2.33 -6.47
N HIS A 114 -15.34 2.98 -6.85
CA HIS A 114 -14.69 3.94 -5.98
C HIS A 114 -14.16 5.15 -6.74
N GLY A 115 -13.96 6.25 -6.01
CA GLY A 115 -13.47 7.49 -6.57
C GLY A 115 -13.05 8.48 -5.50
N PHE A 116 -12.24 9.47 -5.92
CA PHE A 116 -11.62 10.45 -5.04
C PHE A 116 -11.84 11.86 -5.57
N VAL A 117 -12.11 12.79 -4.68
CA VAL A 117 -12.14 14.24 -4.97
C VAL A 117 -11.37 14.96 -3.88
N ASN A 118 -10.47 15.86 -4.23
CA ASN A 118 -9.89 16.75 -3.25
C ASN A 118 -10.97 17.71 -2.74
N ALA A 119 -11.38 17.51 -1.50
CA ALA A 119 -12.44 18.30 -0.84
C ALA A 119 -11.90 19.50 -0.07
N GLY A 120 -10.58 19.70 -0.04
CA GLY A 120 -9.92 20.83 0.60
C GLY A 120 -9.63 21.99 -0.36
N ASP A 121 -9.05 23.04 0.17
CA ASP A 121 -8.62 24.26 -0.52
C ASP A 121 -7.11 24.25 -0.89
N THR A 122 -6.39 23.23 -0.46
CA THR A 122 -4.99 22.96 -0.79
C THR A 122 -4.84 21.66 -1.56
N LYS A 123 -3.66 21.38 -2.10
CA LYS A 123 -3.36 20.08 -2.72
C LYS A 123 -3.59 18.94 -1.72
N ALA A 124 -4.10 17.81 -2.21
CA ALA A 124 -4.20 16.58 -1.45
C ALA A 124 -3.28 15.51 -2.05
N THR A 125 -2.50 14.87 -1.20
CA THR A 125 -1.58 13.78 -1.58
C THR A 125 -1.94 12.52 -0.82
N TYR A 126 -1.96 11.39 -1.52
CA TYR A 126 -2.23 10.09 -0.93
C TYR A 126 -1.37 9.00 -1.58
N TYR A 127 -1.05 7.97 -0.82
CA TYR A 127 -0.45 6.74 -1.31
C TYR A 127 -1.53 5.83 -1.84
N VAL A 128 -1.22 5.13 -2.94
CA VAL A 128 -2.07 4.10 -3.55
C VAL A 128 -1.28 2.79 -3.55
N PHE A 129 -1.95 1.72 -3.16
CA PHE A 129 -1.42 0.36 -3.15
C PHE A 129 -2.42 -0.55 -3.85
N ARG A 130 -2.05 -1.06 -5.03
CA ARG A 130 -2.85 -2.00 -5.81
C ARG A 130 -2.17 -3.34 -5.85
N TYR A 131 -2.93 -4.41 -5.75
CA TYR A 131 -2.35 -5.75 -5.74
C TYR A 131 -3.32 -6.82 -6.21
N ARG A 132 -2.73 -7.97 -6.63
CA ARG A 132 -3.40 -9.22 -6.95
C ARG A 132 -2.73 -10.37 -6.21
N SER A 133 -3.52 -11.25 -5.63
CA SER A 133 -3.04 -12.47 -5.00
C SER A 133 -2.59 -13.51 -6.05
N LYS A 134 -1.66 -14.40 -5.66
CA LYS A 134 -1.39 -15.67 -6.35
C LYS A 134 -2.51 -16.69 -6.12
N ALA A 135 -3.22 -16.56 -5.00
CA ALA A 135 -4.39 -17.38 -4.69
C ALA A 135 -5.64 -16.84 -5.40
N PRO A 136 -6.65 -17.68 -5.64
CA PRO A 136 -7.95 -17.24 -6.15
C PRO A 136 -8.59 -16.16 -5.29
N VAL A 137 -9.26 -15.20 -5.92
CA VAL A 137 -10.03 -14.14 -5.25
C VAL A 137 -11.23 -14.77 -4.53
N ASP A 138 -11.44 -14.38 -3.27
CA ASP A 138 -12.54 -14.85 -2.42
C ASP A 138 -13.41 -13.67 -1.95
N LEU A 139 -14.35 -13.28 -2.80
CA LEU A 139 -15.28 -12.17 -2.51
C LEU A 139 -16.22 -12.47 -1.33
N GLU A 140 -16.57 -13.73 -1.10
CA GLU A 140 -17.42 -14.10 0.03
C GLU A 140 -16.69 -13.93 1.36
N ARG A 141 -15.41 -14.28 1.42
CA ARG A 141 -14.56 -13.98 2.56
C ARG A 141 -14.50 -12.47 2.84
N ALA A 142 -14.27 -11.66 1.82
CA ALA A 142 -14.22 -10.21 1.96
C ALA A 142 -15.55 -9.64 2.46
N LYS A 143 -16.69 -10.04 1.89
CA LYS A 143 -18.02 -9.61 2.31
C LYS A 143 -18.31 -9.96 3.75
N LYS A 144 -18.01 -11.20 4.18
CA LYS A 144 -18.15 -11.64 5.57
C LYS A 144 -17.29 -10.82 6.53
N ALA A 145 -16.13 -10.37 6.07
CA ALA A 145 -15.26 -9.48 6.82
C ALA A 145 -15.69 -7.99 6.77
N GLY A 146 -16.77 -7.63 6.05
CA GLY A 146 -17.34 -6.27 5.98
C GLY A 146 -17.06 -5.51 4.68
N GLY A 147 -16.47 -6.16 3.65
CA GLY A 147 -16.25 -5.58 2.32
C GLY A 147 -15.25 -4.42 2.30
N SER A 148 -15.43 -3.50 1.36
CA SER A 148 -14.70 -2.23 1.30
C SER A 148 -15.05 -1.34 2.49
N PHE A 149 -14.07 -0.59 3.00
CA PHE A 149 -14.27 0.22 4.20
C PHE A 149 -13.33 1.42 4.25
N MET A 150 -13.67 2.38 5.10
CA MET A 150 -12.90 3.58 5.39
C MET A 150 -12.61 3.65 6.89
N VAL A 151 -11.41 4.11 7.24
CA VAL A 151 -10.97 4.37 8.62
C VAL A 151 -10.51 5.81 8.70
N ASP A 152 -11.18 6.61 9.53
CA ASP A 152 -10.76 7.97 9.82
C ASP A 152 -9.69 7.95 10.91
N TRP A 153 -8.60 8.67 10.71
CA TRP A 153 -7.53 8.81 11.70
C TRP A 153 -8.05 9.26 13.06
N ASN A 154 -9.06 10.15 13.08
CA ASN A 154 -9.62 10.70 14.30
C ASN A 154 -10.42 9.69 15.12
N ASP A 155 -10.88 8.59 14.50
CA ASP A 155 -11.62 7.52 15.17
C ASP A 155 -10.68 6.51 15.86
N ILE A 156 -9.34 6.58 15.60
CA ILE A 156 -8.37 5.62 16.10
C ILE A 156 -7.71 6.09 17.39
N VAL A 157 -7.95 5.36 18.46
CA VAL A 157 -7.43 5.70 19.79
C VAL A 157 -5.93 5.42 19.89
N PHE A 158 -5.17 6.41 20.34
CA PHE A 158 -3.77 6.26 20.70
C PHE A 158 -3.63 5.55 22.06
N LYS A 159 -2.85 4.49 22.11
CA LYS A 159 -2.53 3.74 23.33
C LYS A 159 -1.05 3.90 23.64
N PRO A 160 -0.68 4.65 24.70
CA PRO A 160 0.72 4.85 25.08
C PRO A 160 1.34 3.58 25.66
N HIS A 161 2.65 3.42 25.49
CA HIS A 161 3.50 2.41 26.14
C HIS A 161 4.94 2.93 26.29
N ASP A 162 5.83 2.18 26.93
CA ASP A 162 7.17 2.65 27.33
C ASP A 162 8.03 3.14 26.16
N LYS A 163 7.87 2.57 24.96
CA LYS A 163 8.63 2.97 23.77
C LYS A 163 7.95 4.09 22.97
N GLY A 164 6.77 4.59 23.38
CA GLY A 164 5.97 5.60 22.69
C GLY A 164 4.49 5.28 22.69
N GLY A 165 3.96 4.59 21.68
CA GLY A 165 2.58 4.18 21.63
C GLY A 165 2.12 3.61 20.31
N ILE A 166 0.89 3.12 20.26
CA ILE A 166 0.31 2.44 19.11
C ILE A 166 -1.12 2.92 18.84
N ARG A 167 -1.52 2.90 17.56
CA ARG A 167 -2.90 2.97 17.08
C ARG A 167 -3.19 1.73 16.27
N ASN A 168 -4.10 0.88 16.72
CA ASN A 168 -4.53 -0.30 15.98
C ASN A 168 -5.64 0.09 15.01
N PHE A 169 -5.42 -0.09 13.71
CA PHE A 169 -6.42 0.18 12.69
C PHE A 169 -7.35 -1.01 12.51
N PHE A 170 -6.82 -2.13 12.07
CA PHE A 170 -7.59 -3.37 11.90
C PHE A 170 -6.66 -4.59 11.76
N GLU A 171 -7.25 -5.76 11.97
CA GLU A 171 -6.74 -7.06 11.53
C GLU A 171 -7.90 -7.87 11.00
N ARG A 172 -7.88 -8.24 9.71
CA ARG A 172 -8.97 -8.94 9.05
C ARG A 172 -8.52 -9.57 7.74
N PRO A 173 -9.23 -10.58 7.22
CA PRO A 173 -9.05 -11.03 5.85
C PRO A 173 -9.67 -10.05 4.84
N THR A 174 -9.20 -10.13 3.58
CA THR A 174 -9.75 -9.40 2.43
C THR A 174 -10.14 -10.39 1.31
N ALA A 175 -10.48 -9.92 0.12
CA ALA A 175 -10.74 -10.82 -1.01
C ALA A 175 -9.46 -11.52 -1.48
N MET A 176 -8.31 -10.88 -1.35
CA MET A 176 -7.03 -11.39 -1.84
C MET A 176 -6.08 -11.88 -0.75
N LEU A 177 -6.24 -11.42 0.49
CA LEU A 177 -5.36 -11.73 1.61
C LEU A 177 -6.11 -12.54 2.67
N LYS A 178 -5.48 -13.59 3.21
CA LYS A 178 -6.03 -14.36 4.33
C LYS A 178 -5.95 -13.58 5.64
N ARG A 179 -4.93 -12.75 5.77
CA ARG A 179 -4.71 -11.82 6.87
C ARG A 179 -4.15 -10.52 6.31
N PHE A 180 -4.76 -9.42 6.68
CA PHE A 180 -4.24 -8.08 6.49
C PHE A 180 -4.37 -7.33 7.81
N GLU A 181 -3.25 -6.89 8.35
CA GLU A 181 -3.16 -6.18 9.61
C GLU A 181 -2.52 -4.82 9.36
N MET A 182 -3.04 -3.79 10.04
CA MET A 182 -2.48 -2.45 10.00
C MET A 182 -2.51 -1.80 11.37
N HIS A 183 -1.39 -1.24 11.77
CA HIS A 183 -1.28 -0.35 12.92
C HIS A 183 -0.35 0.82 12.64
N VAL A 184 -0.39 1.83 13.53
CA VAL A 184 0.55 2.95 13.50
C VAL A 184 1.33 2.96 14.80
N THR A 185 2.64 2.93 14.69
CA THR A 185 3.57 3.05 15.81
C THR A 185 4.05 4.49 15.94
N THR A 186 4.02 5.00 17.16
CA THR A 186 4.80 6.17 17.59
C THR A 186 5.99 5.66 18.37
N LEU A 187 7.21 5.95 17.93
CA LEU A 187 8.44 5.46 18.54
C LEU A 187 9.24 6.64 19.07
N ASN A 188 9.51 6.65 20.37
CA ASN A 188 10.28 7.72 21.03
C ASN A 188 11.67 7.88 20.42
N ALA A 189 12.26 9.07 20.58
CA ALA A 189 13.59 9.41 20.07
C ALA A 189 14.65 8.42 20.58
N GLY A 190 15.53 7.95 19.70
CA GLY A 190 16.61 7.03 20.00
C GLY A 190 16.20 5.58 20.28
N ILE A 191 14.91 5.27 20.33
CA ILE A 191 14.40 3.95 20.71
C ILE A 191 14.35 3.00 19.51
N LYS A 192 14.72 1.73 19.75
CA LYS A 192 14.50 0.60 18.84
C LYS A 192 13.12 -0.02 19.13
N SER A 193 12.33 -0.26 18.09
CA SER A 193 10.99 -0.85 18.22
C SER A 193 11.08 -2.25 18.86
N HIS A 194 11.93 -3.10 18.32
CA HIS A 194 12.19 -4.48 18.76
C HIS A 194 13.57 -4.93 18.33
N ASP A 195 14.05 -6.06 18.85
CA ASP A 195 15.24 -6.71 18.36
C ASP A 195 15.04 -7.26 16.94
N PRO A 196 16.14 -7.41 16.16
CA PRO A 196 16.05 -7.99 14.82
C PRO A 196 15.34 -9.35 14.84
N HIS A 197 14.34 -9.52 13.98
CA HIS A 197 13.53 -10.73 13.88
C HIS A 197 13.11 -11.01 12.44
N THR A 198 12.48 -12.14 12.23
CA THR A 198 11.87 -12.56 10.94
C THR A 198 10.45 -13.02 11.17
N HIS A 199 9.60 -12.87 10.16
CA HIS A 199 8.26 -13.47 10.12
C HIS A 199 7.83 -13.81 8.69
N GLY A 200 6.85 -14.72 8.55
CA GLY A 200 6.38 -15.18 7.24
C GLY A 200 5.54 -14.16 6.48
N ALA A 201 4.95 -13.16 7.15
CA ALA A 201 4.23 -12.08 6.49
C ALA A 201 5.19 -11.19 5.68
N GLU A 202 4.74 -10.67 4.56
CA GLU A 202 5.35 -9.50 3.91
C GLU A 202 4.89 -8.25 4.65
N GLU A 203 5.74 -7.22 4.70
CA GLU A 203 5.44 -6.00 5.45
C GLU A 203 5.82 -4.75 4.66
N ILE A 204 5.02 -3.70 4.80
CA ILE A 204 5.40 -2.34 4.45
C ILE A 204 5.41 -1.48 5.72
N VAL A 205 6.49 -0.71 5.88
CA VAL A 205 6.56 0.38 6.84
C VAL A 205 6.53 1.69 6.06
N LEU A 206 5.49 2.50 6.27
CA LEU A 206 5.35 3.83 5.67
C LEU A 206 5.61 4.90 6.74
N LEU A 207 6.72 5.60 6.61
CA LEU A 207 7.11 6.62 7.57
C LEU A 207 6.30 7.91 7.36
N VAL A 208 5.51 8.28 8.35
CA VAL A 208 4.70 9.52 8.33
C VAL A 208 5.53 10.72 8.78
N LYS A 209 6.31 10.54 9.84
CA LYS A 209 7.11 11.60 10.46
C LYS A 209 8.35 11.03 11.14
N GLY A 210 9.42 11.84 11.17
CA GLY A 210 10.67 11.52 11.88
C GLY A 210 11.72 10.90 10.99
N ASN A 211 12.81 10.43 11.60
CA ASN A 211 13.97 9.86 10.95
C ASN A 211 14.25 8.50 11.57
N THR A 212 14.29 7.47 10.77
CA THR A 212 14.50 6.10 11.22
C THR A 212 15.66 5.44 10.47
N GLU A 213 16.22 4.41 11.07
CA GLU A 213 17.08 3.46 10.39
C GLU A 213 16.42 2.10 10.41
N MET A 214 16.29 1.49 9.23
CA MET A 214 15.79 0.14 9.06
C MET A 214 16.97 -0.79 8.80
N GLN A 215 17.15 -1.80 9.66
CA GLN A 215 17.97 -2.94 9.37
C GLN A 215 17.22 -3.87 8.43
N ILE A 216 17.84 -4.24 7.29
CA ILE A 216 17.33 -5.21 6.32
C ILE A 216 18.45 -6.19 6.03
N ALA A 217 18.32 -7.43 6.51
CA ALA A 217 19.38 -8.44 6.56
C ALA A 217 20.65 -7.86 7.23
N GLN A 218 21.77 -7.72 6.50
CA GLN A 218 23.01 -7.12 6.98
C GLN A 218 23.14 -5.63 6.63
N SER A 219 22.18 -5.03 5.92
CA SER A 219 22.23 -3.62 5.54
C SER A 219 21.46 -2.74 6.53
N HIS A 220 21.88 -1.49 6.66
CA HIS A 220 21.21 -0.46 7.43
C HIS A 220 20.88 0.70 6.49
N GLN A 221 19.61 1.05 6.38
CA GLN A 221 19.10 2.07 5.46
C GLN A 221 18.29 3.11 6.22
N LYS A 222 18.59 4.39 5.97
CA LYS A 222 17.86 5.51 6.59
C LYS A 222 16.58 5.77 5.81
N ALA A 223 15.52 6.17 6.54
CA ALA A 223 14.25 6.60 6.00
C ALA A 223 13.75 7.84 6.74
N ASP A 224 13.16 8.74 5.98
CA ASP A 224 12.59 10.00 6.45
C ASP A 224 11.06 10.03 6.24
N GLY A 225 10.39 10.99 6.85
CA GLY A 225 8.94 11.14 6.69
C GLY A 225 8.50 11.22 5.21
N GLY A 226 7.64 10.31 4.81
CA GLY A 226 7.17 10.10 3.44
C GLY A 226 7.76 8.87 2.74
N ASP A 227 8.86 8.31 3.25
CA ASP A 227 9.51 7.15 2.67
C ASP A 227 8.74 5.85 2.97
N LEU A 228 8.87 4.88 2.07
CA LEU A 228 8.27 3.57 2.18
C LEU A 228 9.36 2.51 2.27
N ILE A 229 9.22 1.56 3.17
CA ILE A 229 10.13 0.44 3.35
C ILE A 229 9.34 -0.84 3.07
N TYR A 230 9.86 -1.67 2.18
CA TYR A 230 9.29 -2.99 1.94
C TYR A 230 10.19 -4.08 2.49
N LEU A 231 9.58 -5.05 3.14
CA LEU A 231 10.21 -6.20 3.76
C LEU A 231 9.55 -7.48 3.23
N SER A 232 10.29 -8.26 2.47
CA SER A 232 9.81 -9.54 1.97
C SER A 232 9.67 -10.57 3.09
N SER A 233 8.87 -11.61 2.85
CA SER A 233 8.70 -12.74 3.79
C SER A 233 10.04 -13.27 4.28
N ASN A 234 10.16 -13.47 5.59
CA ASN A 234 11.32 -14.03 6.30
C ASN A 234 12.62 -13.23 6.19
N ILE A 235 12.60 -11.97 5.74
CA ILE A 235 13.78 -11.11 5.82
C ILE A 235 14.04 -10.68 7.27
N LEU A 236 15.31 -10.73 7.72
CA LEU A 236 15.69 -10.21 9.04
C LEU A 236 15.59 -8.70 9.04
N HIS A 237 14.87 -8.12 9.99
CA HIS A 237 14.69 -6.67 10.05
C HIS A 237 14.46 -6.14 11.48
N ALA A 238 14.77 -4.85 11.66
CA ALA A 238 14.47 -4.06 12.86
C ALA A 238 14.45 -2.59 12.51
N ILE A 239 13.60 -1.80 13.16
CA ILE A 239 13.52 -0.35 12.99
C ILE A 239 13.92 0.38 14.27
N GLN A 240 14.71 1.45 14.13
CA GLN A 240 15.11 2.35 15.20
C GLN A 240 14.82 3.79 14.81
N ASN A 241 14.27 4.56 15.73
CA ASN A 241 14.20 6.00 15.61
C ASN A 241 15.60 6.58 15.88
N ILE A 242 16.22 7.20 14.87
CA ILE A 242 17.54 7.83 14.94
C ILE A 242 17.46 9.36 15.06
N GLY A 243 16.23 9.91 15.09
CA GLY A 243 15.98 11.33 15.26
C GLY A 243 15.92 11.77 16.72
N ASN A 244 15.74 13.08 16.93
CA ASN A 244 15.60 13.71 18.25
C ASN A 244 14.14 13.88 18.70
N GLU A 245 13.19 13.59 17.83
CA GLU A 245 11.75 13.66 18.05
C GLU A 245 11.12 12.28 17.85
N PRO A 246 9.90 12.03 18.36
CA PRO A 246 9.20 10.79 18.06
C PRO A 246 8.98 10.61 16.55
N SER A 247 9.25 9.41 16.06
CA SER A 247 8.87 8.98 14.72
C SER A 247 7.48 8.34 14.73
N ILE A 248 6.75 8.49 13.63
CA ILE A 248 5.41 7.91 13.43
C ILE A 248 5.43 7.16 12.10
N TYR A 249 5.04 5.89 12.12
CA TYR A 249 4.96 5.08 10.92
C TYR A 249 3.79 4.11 10.95
N PHE A 250 3.19 3.87 9.79
CA PHE A 250 2.33 2.73 9.57
C PHE A 250 3.17 1.48 9.41
N ALA A 251 2.73 0.39 10.01
CA ALA A 251 3.18 -0.95 9.68
C ALA A 251 1.96 -1.74 9.21
N PHE A 252 2.04 -2.35 8.04
CA PHE A 252 1.00 -3.21 7.53
C PHE A 252 1.60 -4.49 6.97
N GLN A 253 1.02 -5.60 7.43
CA GLN A 253 1.47 -6.96 7.17
C GLN A 253 0.37 -7.77 6.51
N TRP A 254 0.78 -8.66 5.61
CA TRP A 254 -0.17 -9.55 4.92
C TRP A 254 0.40 -10.94 4.66
N GLN A 255 -0.52 -11.90 4.51
CA GLN A 255 -0.25 -13.29 4.13
C GLN A 255 -1.49 -13.99 3.56
#